data_4511af3f33ed6d8404af20c8d860bbf8
#
_entry.id   4511af3f33ed6d8404af20c8d860bbf8
#
_cell.length_a   1.000
_cell.length_b   1.000
_cell.length_c   1.000
_cell.angle_alpha   90.00
_cell.angle_beta   90.00
_cell.angle_gamma   90.00
#
_symmetry.space_group_name_H-M   'P 1'
#
loop_
_entity.id
_entity.type
_entity.pdbx_description
1 polymer ?
#
loop_
_entity_poly.entity_id
_entity_poly.type
_entity_poly.pdbx_seq_one_letter_code
_entity_poly.pdbx_strand_id
1 'polypeptide(L)'
;MKKWSRLLKKITSVFIVLIMVVSLSACKSNQKPKDETQKKLNIFLDTTDDYSSQVIKYLIDDYKKNNPDIEIKLNDVLGEKSDIMETINLGNEIDVIFTDRNSLIELSKKGVLSDLKGAYSDNAIGDRYYDIMGSYGRIGDKYYGIGVVPYSIELLYNKANLEKLNILSPKNSEEWLNVLKQINDKQIKTPVVLTEDIDANGYLFSLLGSKAINIHELEESYDSGEEAYRKLIKVQGIFDEFNLLKKNNIITKNCFELGNEQTITNFNNSDSPLLVCISYFNSKLNGSNIGLIEDYANKSNYFSNVPIIINSLLSVPVNAKNADNATNFIKYIYSDEVQARIVQKEIISGNKIANNKISGIGKIMVQHMYKANDNSMILLYNLPDIIKNNVLKALKSILDGGYNSKEWEDIIKESYK
;
A
#
# COMPACT_ATOMS: atom_id res chain seq x y z
N MET A 1 94.57 18.49 12.61
CA MET A 1 93.49 17.63 13.09
C MET A 1 92.20 18.37 13.38
N LYS A 2 92.08 19.60 13.88
CA LYS A 2 90.83 20.32 14.18
C LYS A 2 89.98 20.76 13.00
N LYS A 3 90.53 20.90 11.78
CA LYS A 3 89.79 21.30 10.59
C LYS A 3 88.95 20.17 9.97
N TRP A 4 89.44 18.93 10.07
CA TRP A 4 88.78 17.74 9.51
C TRP A 4 87.57 17.33 10.36
N SER A 5 87.66 17.48 11.66
CA SER A 5 86.52 17.14 12.56
C SER A 5 85.28 18.10 12.39
N ARG A 6 85.54 19.36 11.99
CA ARG A 6 84.48 20.33 11.70
C ARG A 6 83.79 20.06 10.34
N LEU A 7 84.56 19.54 9.37
CA LEU A 7 84.06 19.17 8.06
C LEU A 7 83.19 17.92 8.16
N LEU A 8 83.59 16.90 8.91
CA LEU A 8 82.82 15.69 9.17
C LEU A 8 81.54 15.99 9.89
N LYS A 9 81.54 16.88 10.89
CA LYS A 9 80.33 17.28 11.62
C LYS A 9 79.31 18.03 10.74
N LYS A 10 79.82 18.83 9.78
CA LYS A 10 78.89 19.52 8.83
C LYS A 10 78.30 18.55 7.81
N ILE A 11 79.10 17.54 7.33
CA ILE A 11 78.63 16.53 6.38
C ILE A 11 77.63 15.59 7.06
N THR A 12 77.86 15.16 8.30
CA THR A 12 76.88 14.36 9.07
C THR A 12 75.58 15.13 9.38
N SER A 13 75.73 16.45 9.68
CA SER A 13 74.50 17.28 9.92
C SER A 13 73.65 17.47 8.66
N VAL A 14 74.28 17.63 7.48
CA VAL A 14 73.60 17.73 6.19
C VAL A 14 72.93 16.40 5.79
N PHE A 15 73.59 15.27 6.09
CA PHE A 15 73.12 13.93 5.79
C PHE A 15 71.86 13.59 6.69
N ILE A 16 71.86 14.00 7.95
CA ILE A 16 70.76 13.81 8.87
C ILE A 16 69.54 14.66 8.44
N VAL A 17 69.73 15.90 7.99
CA VAL A 17 68.69 16.76 7.47
C VAL A 17 68.11 16.22 6.15
N LEU A 18 68.98 15.63 5.27
CA LEU A 18 68.53 15.03 4.01
C LEU A 18 67.68 13.75 4.27
N ILE A 19 68.04 12.94 5.28
CA ILE A 19 67.28 11.75 5.68
C ILE A 19 65.95 12.14 6.30
N MET A 20 65.86 13.25 7.08
CA MET A 20 64.58 13.75 7.61
C MET A 20 63.65 14.31 6.52
N VAL A 21 64.17 14.92 5.45
CA VAL A 21 63.36 15.41 4.35
C VAL A 21 62.82 14.26 3.48
N VAL A 22 63.56 13.18 3.33
CA VAL A 22 63.14 11.97 2.60
C VAL A 22 62.11 11.17 3.41
N SER A 23 62.17 11.17 4.75
CA SER A 23 61.17 10.50 5.60
C SER A 23 59.86 11.26 5.70
N LEU A 24 59.82 12.59 5.43
CA LEU A 24 58.61 13.37 5.34
C LEU A 24 57.89 13.24 3.99
N SER A 25 58.57 12.75 2.95
CA SER A 25 57.94 12.47 1.64
C SER A 25 57.41 11.03 1.51
N ALA A 26 57.68 10.14 2.46
CA ALA A 26 57.24 8.74 2.47
C ALA A 26 55.89 8.53 3.21
N CYS A 27 55.35 9.57 3.86
CA CYS A 27 53.96 9.58 4.34
C CYS A 27 52.99 10.19 3.33
N LYS A 28 53.13 9.87 2.03
CA LYS A 28 51.94 9.74 1.21
C LYS A 28 51.27 8.45 1.65
N SER A 29 50.28 8.57 2.54
CA SER A 29 49.35 7.52 2.79
C SER A 29 48.99 6.91 1.44
N ASN A 30 49.24 5.61 1.28
CA ASN A 30 48.47 4.80 0.37
C ASN A 30 46.99 4.85 0.90
N GLN A 31 46.32 5.97 0.74
CA GLN A 31 44.91 5.91 0.46
C GLN A 31 44.87 5.13 -0.86
N LYS A 32 44.58 3.81 -0.76
CA LYS A 32 43.90 3.12 -1.83
C LYS A 32 42.88 4.14 -2.36
N PRO A 33 42.81 4.37 -3.66
CA PRO A 33 41.66 5.09 -4.16
C PRO A 33 40.47 4.39 -3.48
N LYS A 34 39.72 5.13 -2.67
CA LYS A 34 38.36 4.70 -2.38
C LYS A 34 37.84 4.48 -3.79
N ASP A 35 37.67 3.24 -4.15
CA ASP A 35 36.77 2.89 -5.24
C ASP A 35 35.51 3.62 -4.85
N GLU A 36 35.28 4.77 -5.41
CA GLU A 36 33.97 5.42 -5.44
C GLU A 36 33.14 4.53 -6.34
N THR A 37 32.89 3.31 -5.85
CA THR A 37 31.84 2.46 -6.42
C THR A 37 30.61 3.32 -6.30
N GLN A 38 30.18 3.85 -7.43
CA GLN A 38 28.99 4.68 -7.55
C GLN A 38 27.89 3.95 -6.78
N LYS A 39 27.36 4.62 -5.74
CA LYS A 39 26.32 4.03 -4.91
C LYS A 39 25.14 3.70 -5.82
N LYS A 40 24.71 2.46 -5.82
CA LYS A 40 23.60 1.99 -6.67
C LYS A 40 22.42 1.58 -5.84
N LEU A 41 21.22 1.77 -6.38
CA LEU A 41 19.99 1.26 -5.83
C LEU A 41 19.09 0.79 -6.98
N ASN A 42 18.83 -0.52 -7.03
CA ASN A 42 17.98 -1.12 -8.05
C ASN A 42 16.60 -1.34 -7.45
N ILE A 43 15.60 -0.65 -7.99
CA ILE A 43 14.23 -0.67 -7.51
C ILE A 43 13.36 -1.40 -8.54
N PHE A 44 12.57 -2.35 -8.06
CA PHE A 44 11.54 -3.01 -8.84
C PHE A 44 10.17 -2.50 -8.38
N LEU A 45 9.39 -1.95 -9.32
CA LEU A 45 8.07 -1.40 -9.07
C LEU A 45 7.02 -2.28 -9.76
N ASP A 46 6.32 -3.07 -8.96
CA ASP A 46 5.23 -3.98 -9.37
C ASP A 46 4.00 -3.66 -8.51
N THR A 47 3.32 -2.58 -8.87
CA THR A 47 2.05 -2.21 -8.26
C THR A 47 0.96 -2.22 -9.31
N THR A 48 -0.24 -2.59 -8.89
CA THR A 48 -1.40 -2.77 -9.77
C THR A 48 -2.23 -1.49 -9.94
N ASP A 49 -1.87 -0.41 -9.26
CA ASP A 49 -2.62 0.85 -9.36
C ASP A 49 -1.73 2.07 -9.68
N ASP A 50 -2.25 2.93 -10.54
CA ASP A 50 -1.59 4.15 -10.98
C ASP A 50 -1.36 5.14 -9.84
N TYR A 51 -2.25 5.22 -8.85
CA TYR A 51 -2.16 6.19 -7.75
C TYR A 51 -0.96 5.87 -6.86
N SER A 52 -0.81 4.60 -6.46
CA SER A 52 0.36 4.14 -5.70
C SER A 52 1.65 4.30 -6.51
N SER A 53 1.63 3.96 -7.81
CA SER A 53 2.77 4.11 -8.71
C SER A 53 3.26 5.56 -8.79
N GLN A 54 2.35 6.52 -8.93
CA GLN A 54 2.68 7.95 -8.98
C GLN A 54 3.34 8.43 -7.68
N VAL A 55 2.83 8.00 -6.51
CA VAL A 55 3.42 8.38 -5.22
C VAL A 55 4.80 7.76 -5.06
N ILE A 56 4.99 6.48 -5.42
CA ILE A 56 6.29 5.81 -5.34
C ILE A 56 7.31 6.50 -6.26
N LYS A 57 6.95 6.79 -7.51
CA LYS A 57 7.81 7.50 -8.46
C LYS A 57 8.21 8.88 -7.94
N TYR A 58 7.25 9.63 -7.38
CA TYR A 58 7.54 10.89 -6.72
C TYR A 58 8.57 10.74 -5.59
N LEU A 59 8.44 9.72 -4.74
CA LEU A 59 9.38 9.46 -3.63
C LEU A 59 10.77 9.07 -4.12
N ILE A 60 10.85 8.29 -5.20
CA ILE A 60 12.12 7.92 -5.84
C ILE A 60 12.83 9.15 -6.42
N ASP A 61 12.09 10.00 -7.12
CA ASP A 61 12.63 11.24 -7.71
C ASP A 61 13.09 12.22 -6.62
N ASP A 62 12.30 12.34 -5.54
CA ASP A 62 12.64 13.18 -4.39
C ASP A 62 13.90 12.66 -3.68
N TYR A 63 14.03 11.33 -3.51
CA TYR A 63 15.26 10.72 -2.98
C TYR A 63 16.47 10.98 -3.86
N LYS A 64 16.35 10.77 -5.17
CA LYS A 64 17.42 11.02 -6.15
C LYS A 64 17.89 12.47 -6.13
N LYS A 65 16.96 13.41 -6.04
CA LYS A 65 17.26 14.85 -5.96
C LYS A 65 18.07 15.20 -4.72
N ASN A 66 17.77 14.56 -3.57
CA ASN A 66 18.44 14.81 -2.30
C ASN A 66 19.70 13.95 -2.10
N ASN A 67 19.95 12.97 -2.97
CA ASN A 67 21.11 12.07 -2.94
C ASN A 67 21.72 11.93 -4.34
N PRO A 68 22.33 13.00 -4.90
CA PRO A 68 22.78 13.02 -6.31
C PRO A 68 23.91 12.03 -6.62
N ASP A 69 24.62 11.52 -5.60
CA ASP A 69 25.71 10.57 -5.73
C ASP A 69 25.24 9.11 -5.89
N ILE A 70 23.91 8.88 -5.81
CA ILE A 70 23.35 7.55 -5.98
C ILE A 70 22.78 7.36 -7.39
N GLU A 71 23.20 6.29 -8.05
CA GLU A 71 22.58 5.82 -9.29
C GLU A 71 21.34 4.99 -8.96
N ILE A 72 20.15 5.43 -9.35
CA ILE A 72 18.91 4.67 -9.18
C ILE A 72 18.51 4.06 -10.53
N LYS A 73 18.38 2.73 -10.55
CA LYS A 73 17.79 2.00 -11.67
C LYS A 73 16.39 1.56 -11.28
N LEU A 74 15.39 2.14 -11.93
CA LEU A 74 13.99 1.77 -11.76
C LEU A 74 13.58 0.79 -12.85
N ASN A 75 13.11 -0.39 -12.46
CA ASN A 75 12.39 -1.33 -13.32
C ASN A 75 10.90 -1.21 -12.98
N ASP A 76 10.15 -0.55 -13.84
CA ASP A 76 8.73 -0.25 -13.69
C ASP A 76 7.95 -1.16 -14.64
N VAL A 77 7.12 -2.01 -14.08
CA VAL A 77 6.34 -3.03 -14.81
C VAL A 77 4.84 -2.79 -14.70
N LEU A 78 4.45 -1.56 -14.41
CA LEU A 78 3.05 -1.17 -14.30
C LEU A 78 2.24 -1.65 -15.53
N GLY A 79 1.20 -2.45 -15.25
CA GLY A 79 0.31 -2.98 -16.29
C GLY A 79 0.84 -4.18 -17.07
N GLU A 80 2.10 -4.57 -16.86
CA GLU A 80 2.66 -5.82 -17.39
C GLU A 80 2.69 -6.87 -16.28
N LYS A 81 2.25 -8.10 -16.57
CA LYS A 81 2.54 -9.23 -15.67
C LYS A 81 4.00 -9.58 -15.79
N SER A 82 4.87 -8.86 -15.06
CA SER A 82 6.25 -9.30 -14.93
C SER A 82 6.35 -10.27 -13.77
N ASP A 83 7.04 -11.35 -14.00
CA ASP A 83 7.37 -12.27 -12.91
C ASP A 83 8.62 -11.74 -12.20
N ILE A 84 8.42 -11.13 -11.01
CA ILE A 84 9.53 -10.72 -10.13
C ILE A 84 10.49 -11.89 -9.94
N MET A 85 9.97 -13.12 -9.82
CA MET A 85 10.79 -14.31 -9.66
C MET A 85 11.61 -14.61 -10.89
N GLU A 86 11.06 -14.42 -12.09
CA GLU A 86 11.83 -14.56 -13.32
C GLU A 86 12.97 -13.53 -13.36
N THR A 87 12.67 -12.28 -12.98
CA THR A 87 13.66 -11.20 -12.91
C THR A 87 14.79 -11.54 -11.94
N ILE A 88 14.47 -12.07 -10.76
CA ILE A 88 15.47 -12.52 -9.76
C ILE A 88 16.25 -13.73 -10.29
N ASN A 89 15.58 -14.70 -10.91
CA ASN A 89 16.21 -15.93 -11.43
C ASN A 89 17.13 -15.66 -12.63
N LEU A 90 16.84 -14.63 -13.42
CA LEU A 90 17.72 -14.17 -14.51
C LEU A 90 18.98 -13.44 -13.98
N GLY A 91 19.15 -13.35 -12.65
CA GLY A 91 20.31 -12.74 -12.02
C GLY A 91 20.29 -11.21 -12.03
N ASN A 92 19.16 -10.59 -12.31
CA ASN A 92 19.01 -9.15 -12.18
C ASN A 92 19.11 -8.76 -10.69
N GLU A 93 19.92 -7.74 -10.44
CA GLU A 93 20.08 -7.20 -9.10
C GLU A 93 18.87 -6.37 -8.74
N ILE A 94 18.21 -6.70 -7.64
CA ILE A 94 17.11 -5.94 -7.06
C ILE A 94 17.43 -5.69 -5.59
N ASP A 95 17.33 -4.43 -5.15
CA ASP A 95 17.61 -4.03 -3.77
C ASP A 95 16.34 -3.66 -3.01
N VAL A 96 15.33 -3.13 -3.71
CA VAL A 96 14.02 -2.75 -3.16
C VAL A 96 12.93 -3.19 -4.13
N ILE A 97 11.86 -3.73 -3.58
CA ILE A 97 10.65 -4.09 -4.31
C ILE A 97 9.48 -3.27 -3.74
N PHE A 98 8.68 -2.67 -4.62
CA PHE A 98 7.36 -2.17 -4.28
C PHE A 98 6.32 -3.09 -4.93
N THR A 99 5.40 -3.62 -4.13
CA THR A 99 4.41 -4.57 -4.59
C THR A 99 3.11 -4.50 -3.80
N ASP A 100 2.08 -5.23 -4.23
CA ASP A 100 0.84 -5.43 -3.49
C ASP A 100 0.93 -6.59 -2.48
N ARG A 101 -0.14 -6.83 -1.73
CA ARG A 101 -0.19 -7.88 -0.71
C ARG A 101 -0.19 -9.29 -1.30
N ASN A 102 -0.85 -9.54 -2.42
CA ASN A 102 -0.90 -10.85 -3.05
C ASN A 102 0.52 -11.29 -3.47
N SER A 103 1.21 -10.41 -4.18
CA SER A 103 2.61 -10.65 -4.59
C SER A 103 3.54 -10.79 -3.39
N LEU A 104 3.36 -9.97 -2.34
CA LEU A 104 4.14 -10.09 -1.10
C LEU A 104 3.97 -11.47 -0.44
N ILE A 105 2.74 -11.99 -0.35
CA ILE A 105 2.47 -13.34 0.19
C ILE A 105 3.21 -14.40 -0.65
N GLU A 106 3.11 -14.36 -1.97
CA GLU A 106 3.77 -15.31 -2.85
C GLU A 106 5.31 -15.25 -2.74
N LEU A 107 5.89 -14.06 -2.68
CA LEU A 107 7.34 -13.87 -2.51
C LEU A 107 7.82 -14.34 -1.13
N SER A 108 7.03 -14.09 -0.08
CA SER A 108 7.36 -14.54 1.28
C SER A 108 7.40 -16.07 1.39
N LYS A 109 6.43 -16.77 0.77
CA LYS A 109 6.38 -18.25 0.70
C LYS A 109 7.62 -18.83 0.00
N LYS A 110 8.13 -18.15 -1.03
CA LYS A 110 9.33 -18.56 -1.75
C LYS A 110 10.63 -18.23 -0.98
N GLY A 111 10.53 -17.57 0.19
CA GLY A 111 11.66 -17.24 1.05
C GLY A 111 12.62 -16.22 0.44
N VAL A 112 12.17 -15.40 -0.50
CA VAL A 112 13.01 -14.41 -1.21
C VAL A 112 13.01 -13.04 -0.56
N LEU A 113 12.14 -12.78 0.42
CA LEU A 113 12.04 -11.51 1.13
C LEU A 113 12.72 -11.56 2.50
N SER A 114 13.41 -10.48 2.85
CA SER A 114 14.00 -10.26 4.17
C SER A 114 12.92 -9.89 5.20
N ASP A 115 13.15 -10.29 6.46
CA ASP A 115 12.35 -9.79 7.57
C ASP A 115 12.78 -8.35 7.90
N LEU A 116 11.89 -7.41 7.72
CA LEU A 116 12.11 -5.97 7.97
C LEU A 116 11.82 -5.55 9.40
N LYS A 117 11.71 -6.49 10.37
CA LYS A 117 11.45 -6.17 11.78
C LYS A 117 12.43 -5.15 12.35
N GLY A 118 13.72 -5.25 12.00
CA GLY A 118 14.74 -4.26 12.35
C GLY A 118 14.42 -2.89 11.79
N ALA A 119 14.17 -2.79 10.48
CA ALA A 119 13.81 -1.53 9.82
C ALA A 119 12.51 -0.92 10.38
N TYR A 120 11.52 -1.76 10.70
CA TYR A 120 10.27 -1.34 11.33
C TYR A 120 10.51 -0.69 12.70
N SER A 121 11.36 -1.31 13.53
CA SER A 121 11.70 -0.81 14.88
C SER A 121 12.60 0.43 14.82
N ASP A 122 13.66 0.41 14.00
CA ASP A 122 14.64 1.50 13.89
C ASP A 122 14.01 2.80 13.39
N ASN A 123 12.97 2.70 12.57
CA ASN A 123 12.22 3.85 12.09
C ASN A 123 10.99 4.15 12.95
N ALA A 124 10.81 3.49 14.09
CA ALA A 124 9.66 3.65 15.00
C ALA A 124 8.31 3.64 14.26
N ILE A 125 8.15 2.71 13.29
CA ILE A 125 6.96 2.66 12.42
C ILE A 125 5.70 2.45 13.27
N GLY A 126 5.72 1.53 14.25
CA GLY A 126 4.58 1.24 15.11
C GLY A 126 4.07 2.46 15.88
N ASP A 127 4.96 3.36 16.30
CA ASP A 127 4.60 4.53 17.09
C ASP A 127 4.11 5.69 16.20
N ARG A 128 4.81 5.94 15.09
CA ARG A 128 4.60 7.12 14.23
C ARG A 128 3.58 6.93 13.12
N TYR A 129 3.32 5.68 12.74
CA TYR A 129 2.44 5.34 11.62
C TYR A 129 1.15 4.69 12.10
N TYR A 130 0.12 4.70 11.27
CA TYR A 130 -1.10 3.93 11.54
C TYR A 130 -0.79 2.44 11.53
N ASP A 131 -1.43 1.67 12.39
CA ASP A 131 -1.15 0.24 12.59
C ASP A 131 -1.29 -0.56 11.30
N ILE A 132 -2.23 -0.18 10.45
CA ILE A 132 -2.48 -0.80 9.14
C ILE A 132 -1.25 -0.81 8.22
N MET A 133 -0.32 0.17 8.38
CA MET A 133 0.90 0.26 7.57
C MET A 133 1.84 -0.92 7.82
N GLY A 134 1.90 -1.41 9.05
CA GLY A 134 2.62 -2.64 9.40
C GLY A 134 1.83 -3.91 9.07
N SER A 135 0.52 -3.88 9.33
CA SER A 135 -0.37 -5.03 9.15
C SER A 135 -0.32 -5.58 7.73
N TYR A 136 -0.31 -4.71 6.72
CA TYR A 136 -0.26 -5.12 5.31
C TYR A 136 1.03 -5.85 4.91
N GLY A 137 2.14 -5.56 5.57
CA GLY A 137 3.43 -6.20 5.29
C GLY A 137 3.74 -7.38 6.19
N ARG A 138 2.93 -7.59 7.25
CA ARG A 138 3.13 -8.65 8.23
C ARG A 138 2.47 -9.97 7.81
N ILE A 139 3.21 -11.06 7.99
CA ILE A 139 2.71 -12.45 7.89
C ILE A 139 3.26 -13.20 9.10
N GLY A 140 2.39 -13.69 9.96
CA GLY A 140 2.76 -14.22 11.26
C GLY A 140 3.44 -13.16 12.13
N ASP A 141 4.67 -13.44 12.57
CA ASP A 141 5.50 -12.56 13.41
C ASP A 141 6.57 -11.76 12.64
N LYS A 142 6.60 -11.88 11.29
CA LYS A 142 7.59 -11.24 10.42
C LYS A 142 6.99 -10.13 9.58
N TYR A 143 7.79 -9.09 9.33
CA TYR A 143 7.45 -7.99 8.43
C TYR A 143 8.18 -8.17 7.10
N TYR A 144 7.52 -8.72 6.09
CA TYR A 144 8.07 -8.90 4.76
C TYR A 144 7.97 -7.64 3.89
N GLY A 145 7.16 -6.68 4.34
CA GLY A 145 7.04 -5.36 3.73
C GLY A 145 6.55 -4.32 4.73
N ILE A 146 6.60 -3.07 4.35
CA ILE A 146 6.05 -1.95 5.11
C ILE A 146 5.24 -1.08 4.14
N GLY A 147 4.01 -0.73 4.50
CA GLY A 147 3.16 0.14 3.69
C GLY A 147 3.77 1.54 3.53
N VAL A 148 3.64 2.13 2.34
CA VAL A 148 4.15 3.49 2.06
C VAL A 148 3.04 4.52 2.11
N VAL A 149 1.94 4.28 1.40
CA VAL A 149 0.77 5.16 1.38
C VAL A 149 -0.51 4.35 1.47
N PRO A 150 -1.42 4.70 2.40
CA PRO A 150 -2.72 4.04 2.55
C PRO A 150 -3.82 4.83 1.86
N TYR A 151 -4.82 4.14 1.31
CA TYR A 151 -6.06 4.75 0.84
C TYR A 151 -7.26 4.10 1.53
N SER A 152 -8.04 4.88 2.30
CA SER A 152 -9.33 4.42 2.79
C SER A 152 -10.36 4.47 1.66
N ILE A 153 -11.29 3.51 1.66
CA ILE A 153 -12.42 3.53 0.74
C ILE A 153 -13.61 4.14 1.48
N GLU A 154 -14.11 5.23 0.94
CA GLU A 154 -15.07 6.09 1.61
C GLU A 154 -16.45 6.03 0.99
N LEU A 155 -17.48 6.01 1.85
CA LEU A 155 -18.89 6.10 1.48
C LEU A 155 -19.35 7.54 1.63
N LEU A 156 -19.54 8.23 0.52
CA LEU A 156 -19.91 9.65 0.46
C LEU A 156 -21.34 9.84 -0.01
N TYR A 157 -21.90 10.98 0.34
CA TYR A 157 -23.22 11.40 -0.10
C TYR A 157 -23.25 12.91 -0.35
N ASN A 158 -24.13 13.34 -1.27
CA ASN A 158 -24.39 14.74 -1.55
C ASN A 158 -25.76 15.15 -0.95
N LYS A 159 -25.73 15.99 0.09
CA LYS A 159 -26.91 16.42 0.86
C LYS A 159 -27.96 17.07 -0.03
N ALA A 160 -27.56 18.00 -0.91
CA ALA A 160 -28.48 18.71 -1.77
C ALA A 160 -29.19 17.78 -2.77
N ASN A 161 -28.51 16.75 -3.25
CA ASN A 161 -29.14 15.76 -4.12
C ASN A 161 -30.07 14.82 -3.38
N LEU A 162 -29.72 14.40 -2.19
CA LEU A 162 -30.59 13.58 -1.37
C LEU A 162 -31.87 14.35 -1.00
N GLU A 163 -31.76 15.65 -0.65
CA GLU A 163 -32.92 16.52 -0.38
C GLU A 163 -33.87 16.65 -1.60
N LYS A 164 -33.31 16.85 -2.82
CA LYS A 164 -34.09 16.88 -4.07
C LYS A 164 -34.86 15.57 -4.31
N LEU A 165 -34.35 14.46 -3.83
CA LEU A 165 -34.95 13.14 -3.95
C LEU A 165 -35.90 12.81 -2.78
N ASN A 166 -36.03 13.70 -1.79
CA ASN A 166 -36.71 13.48 -0.51
C ASN A 166 -36.15 12.29 0.28
N ILE A 167 -34.82 12.14 0.26
CA ILE A 167 -34.07 11.10 0.98
C ILE A 167 -33.28 11.76 2.09
N LEU A 168 -33.30 11.20 3.31
CA LEU A 168 -32.53 11.70 4.43
C LEU A 168 -31.02 11.33 4.26
N SER A 169 -30.17 12.24 4.67
CA SER A 169 -28.70 11.98 4.71
C SER A 169 -28.37 10.84 5.67
N PRO A 170 -27.58 9.84 5.25
CA PRO A 170 -27.21 8.72 6.09
C PRO A 170 -26.20 9.14 7.16
N LYS A 171 -26.30 8.55 8.36
CA LYS A 171 -25.41 8.81 9.52
C LYS A 171 -24.40 7.70 9.74
N ASN A 172 -24.67 6.51 9.24
CA ASN A 172 -23.86 5.31 9.38
C ASN A 172 -23.93 4.44 8.11
N SER A 173 -23.14 3.40 8.06
CA SER A 173 -23.04 2.51 6.91
C SER A 173 -24.33 1.75 6.59
N GLU A 174 -25.14 1.39 7.58
CA GLU A 174 -26.45 0.73 7.35
C GLU A 174 -27.46 1.69 6.73
N GLU A 175 -27.53 2.92 7.23
CA GLU A 175 -28.36 3.97 6.63
C GLU A 175 -27.89 4.30 5.20
N TRP A 176 -26.57 4.25 4.93
CA TRP A 176 -26.03 4.44 3.59
C TRP A 176 -26.52 3.34 2.63
N LEU A 177 -26.52 2.08 3.05
CA LEU A 177 -27.08 0.97 2.26
C LEU A 177 -28.59 1.17 1.99
N ASN A 178 -29.34 1.68 2.97
CA ASN A 178 -30.75 2.01 2.79
C ASN A 178 -30.95 3.14 1.78
N VAL A 179 -30.06 4.15 1.78
CA VAL A 179 -30.04 5.20 0.75
C VAL A 179 -29.71 4.62 -0.61
N LEU A 180 -28.69 3.75 -0.69
CA LEU A 180 -28.31 3.06 -1.93
C LEU A 180 -29.51 2.32 -2.53
N LYS A 181 -30.28 1.60 -1.70
CA LYS A 181 -31.52 0.94 -2.13
C LYS A 181 -32.51 1.92 -2.73
N GLN A 182 -32.82 3.03 -2.04
CA GLN A 182 -33.79 4.04 -2.51
C GLN A 182 -33.34 4.69 -3.83
N ILE A 183 -32.05 4.87 -4.03
CA ILE A 183 -31.46 5.42 -5.27
C ILE A 183 -31.57 4.38 -6.39
N ASN A 184 -31.26 3.13 -6.08
CA ASN A 184 -31.36 2.00 -7.02
C ASN A 184 -32.82 1.79 -7.48
N ASP A 185 -33.80 1.90 -6.58
CA ASP A 185 -35.24 1.85 -6.91
C ASP A 185 -35.63 2.97 -7.88
N LYS A 186 -34.91 4.10 -7.90
CA LYS A 186 -35.09 5.22 -8.87
C LYS A 186 -34.22 5.05 -10.13
N GLN A 187 -33.52 3.92 -10.30
CA GLN A 187 -32.62 3.63 -11.42
C GLN A 187 -31.46 4.62 -11.56
N ILE A 188 -31.04 5.24 -10.44
CA ILE A 188 -29.86 6.11 -10.39
C ILE A 188 -28.66 5.24 -10.00
N LYS A 189 -27.61 5.30 -10.79
CA LYS A 189 -26.36 4.58 -10.50
C LYS A 189 -25.49 5.33 -9.50
N THR A 190 -24.76 4.58 -8.70
CA THR A 190 -23.74 5.12 -7.80
C THR A 190 -22.37 5.00 -8.43
N PRO A 191 -21.68 6.11 -8.71
CA PRO A 191 -20.32 6.07 -9.20
C PRO A 191 -19.36 5.48 -8.18
N VAL A 192 -18.34 4.76 -8.69
CA VAL A 192 -17.29 4.12 -7.88
C VAL A 192 -15.94 4.46 -8.48
N VAL A 193 -15.05 5.11 -7.71
CA VAL A 193 -13.70 5.52 -8.09
C VAL A 193 -12.71 4.85 -7.14
N LEU A 194 -12.26 3.68 -7.51
CA LEU A 194 -11.30 2.84 -6.76
C LEU A 194 -9.99 2.71 -7.53
N THR A 195 -9.09 1.90 -7.01
CA THR A 195 -7.89 1.42 -7.73
C THR A 195 -8.29 0.39 -8.80
N GLU A 196 -7.46 0.19 -9.82
CA GLU A 196 -7.78 -0.62 -10.99
C GLU A 196 -7.92 -2.12 -10.68
N ASP A 197 -7.37 -2.56 -9.56
CA ASP A 197 -7.27 -3.97 -9.16
C ASP A 197 -8.49 -4.49 -8.37
N ILE A 198 -9.46 -3.61 -8.05
CA ILE A 198 -10.70 -3.98 -7.33
C ILE A 198 -11.92 -3.28 -7.93
N ASP A 199 -12.98 -4.04 -8.22
CA ASP A 199 -14.27 -3.49 -8.63
C ASP A 199 -15.23 -3.28 -7.44
N ALA A 200 -16.36 -2.64 -7.68
CA ALA A 200 -17.37 -2.35 -6.66
C ALA A 200 -17.88 -3.61 -5.94
N ASN A 201 -18.00 -4.73 -6.65
CA ASN A 201 -18.48 -5.98 -6.06
C ASN A 201 -17.42 -6.62 -5.15
N GLY A 202 -16.16 -6.62 -5.61
CA GLY A 202 -15.03 -7.07 -4.81
C GLY A 202 -14.80 -6.21 -3.57
N TYR A 203 -14.97 -4.90 -3.69
CA TYR A 203 -14.97 -3.98 -2.56
C TYR A 203 -16.08 -4.35 -1.55
N LEU A 204 -17.33 -4.49 -2.02
CA LEU A 204 -18.45 -4.81 -1.15
C LEU A 204 -18.30 -6.18 -0.48
N PHE A 205 -17.78 -7.18 -1.21
CA PHE A 205 -17.46 -8.49 -0.66
C PHE A 205 -16.40 -8.39 0.45
N SER A 206 -15.35 -7.60 0.24
CA SER A 206 -14.31 -7.39 1.24
C SER A 206 -14.83 -6.63 2.47
N LEU A 207 -15.73 -5.68 2.26
CA LEU A 207 -16.37 -4.92 3.32
C LEU A 207 -17.26 -5.83 4.21
N LEU A 208 -18.07 -6.72 3.62
CA LEU A 208 -18.82 -7.75 4.34
C LEU A 208 -17.89 -8.73 5.05
N GLY A 209 -16.80 -9.11 4.39
CA GLY A 209 -15.79 -10.04 4.90
C GLY A 209 -15.07 -9.53 6.15
N SER A 210 -14.92 -8.20 6.30
CA SER A 210 -14.24 -7.58 7.44
C SER A 210 -14.83 -7.96 8.80
N LYS A 211 -16.09 -8.40 8.84
CA LYS A 211 -16.79 -8.88 10.03
C LYS A 211 -16.81 -10.40 10.14
N ALA A 212 -16.79 -11.09 9.01
CA ALA A 212 -17.00 -12.54 8.94
C ALA A 212 -15.73 -13.34 9.22
N ILE A 213 -14.56 -12.84 8.81
CA ILE A 213 -13.30 -13.56 8.88
C ILE A 213 -12.18 -12.66 9.41
N ASN A 214 -11.35 -13.20 10.29
CA ASN A 214 -10.13 -12.54 10.73
C ASN A 214 -9.01 -12.85 9.73
N ILE A 215 -8.19 -11.85 9.39
CA ILE A 215 -7.08 -12.02 8.45
C ILE A 215 -6.06 -13.07 8.91
N HIS A 216 -5.87 -13.25 10.22
CA HIS A 216 -4.98 -14.28 10.78
C HIS A 216 -5.49 -15.69 10.54
N GLU A 217 -6.82 -15.89 10.40
CA GLU A 217 -7.38 -17.19 9.99
C GLU A 217 -7.01 -17.51 8.53
N LEU A 218 -6.82 -16.49 7.68
CA LEU A 218 -6.34 -16.69 6.31
C LEU A 218 -4.84 -16.99 6.26
N GLU A 219 -4.05 -16.38 7.14
CA GLU A 219 -2.58 -16.58 7.17
C GLU A 219 -2.22 -18.05 7.36
N GLU A 220 -3.00 -18.79 8.17
CA GLU A 220 -2.83 -20.25 8.35
C GLU A 220 -3.04 -21.05 7.06
N SER A 221 -3.71 -20.44 6.06
CA SER A 221 -4.01 -21.09 4.78
C SER A 221 -2.95 -20.85 3.72
N TYR A 222 -2.08 -19.85 3.88
CA TYR A 222 -1.15 -19.43 2.82
C TYR A 222 -0.20 -20.53 2.36
N ASP A 223 0.28 -21.38 3.27
CA ASP A 223 1.22 -22.46 2.98
C ASP A 223 0.57 -23.84 2.83
N SER A 224 -0.75 -23.94 3.02
CA SER A 224 -1.43 -25.24 3.23
C SER A 224 -2.24 -25.72 2.00
N GLY A 225 -2.34 -24.93 0.95
CA GLY A 225 -3.01 -25.31 -0.30
C GLY A 225 -4.53 -25.46 -0.21
N GLU A 226 -5.12 -26.24 -1.14
CA GLU A 226 -6.56 -26.39 -1.34
C GLU A 226 -7.34 -26.72 -0.06
N GLU A 227 -6.84 -27.69 0.72
CA GLU A 227 -7.57 -28.20 1.89
C GLU A 227 -7.76 -27.14 2.98
N ALA A 228 -6.78 -26.25 3.17
CA ALA A 228 -6.87 -25.16 4.13
C ALA A 228 -7.92 -24.12 3.72
N TYR A 229 -7.91 -23.70 2.46
CA TYR A 229 -8.94 -22.79 1.95
C TYR A 229 -10.33 -23.41 2.02
N ARG A 230 -10.46 -24.70 1.76
CA ARG A 230 -11.74 -25.42 1.87
C ARG A 230 -12.31 -25.38 3.29
N LYS A 231 -11.48 -25.35 4.32
CA LYS A 231 -11.89 -25.24 5.73
C LYS A 231 -12.40 -23.87 6.15
N LEU A 232 -12.17 -22.83 5.35
CA LEU A 232 -12.63 -21.46 5.64
C LEU A 232 -14.13 -21.29 5.32
N ILE A 233 -14.97 -22.12 5.94
CA ILE A 233 -16.42 -22.18 5.68
C ILE A 233 -17.14 -20.84 5.94
N LYS A 234 -16.58 -19.97 6.82
CA LYS A 234 -17.12 -18.64 7.10
C LYS A 234 -17.17 -17.75 5.84
N VAL A 235 -16.32 -18.01 4.84
CA VAL A 235 -16.33 -17.27 3.57
C VAL A 235 -17.63 -17.48 2.81
N GLN A 236 -18.27 -18.66 2.92
CA GLN A 236 -19.60 -18.87 2.33
C GLN A 236 -20.62 -17.87 2.89
N GLY A 237 -20.56 -17.58 4.20
CA GLY A 237 -21.45 -16.58 4.82
C GLY A 237 -21.36 -15.20 4.20
N ILE A 238 -20.21 -14.82 3.62
CA ILE A 238 -20.05 -13.54 2.90
C ILE A 238 -20.88 -13.55 1.59
N PHE A 239 -20.87 -14.66 0.86
CA PHE A 239 -21.72 -14.82 -0.34
C PHE A 239 -23.21 -14.83 0.02
N ASP A 240 -23.57 -15.44 1.16
CA ASP A 240 -24.94 -15.46 1.64
C ASP A 240 -25.42 -14.04 1.95
N GLU A 241 -24.62 -13.23 2.64
CA GLU A 241 -24.91 -11.82 2.92
C GLU A 241 -24.97 -10.99 1.62
N PHE A 242 -24.04 -11.19 0.69
CA PHE A 242 -24.05 -10.52 -0.61
C PHE A 242 -25.35 -10.83 -1.39
N ASN A 243 -25.77 -12.09 -1.40
CA ASN A 243 -27.04 -12.51 -1.99
C ASN A 243 -28.25 -11.91 -1.25
N LEU A 244 -28.18 -11.76 0.08
CA LEU A 244 -29.24 -11.10 0.85
C LEU A 244 -29.37 -9.62 0.46
N LEU A 245 -28.26 -8.90 0.29
CA LEU A 245 -28.30 -7.52 -0.24
C LEU A 245 -28.94 -7.47 -1.62
N LYS A 246 -28.63 -8.43 -2.50
CA LYS A 246 -29.25 -8.53 -3.83
C LYS A 246 -30.75 -8.84 -3.74
N LYS A 247 -31.18 -9.82 -2.91
CA LYS A 247 -32.60 -10.19 -2.73
C LYS A 247 -33.44 -9.03 -2.19
N ASN A 248 -32.85 -8.20 -1.34
CA ASN A 248 -33.51 -7.03 -0.76
C ASN A 248 -33.46 -5.80 -1.70
N ASN A 249 -32.98 -5.95 -2.91
CA ASN A 249 -32.78 -4.88 -3.90
C ASN A 249 -31.88 -3.73 -3.40
N ILE A 250 -31.00 -3.99 -2.44
CA ILE A 250 -30.02 -3.01 -1.98
C ILE A 250 -28.95 -2.86 -3.06
N ILE A 251 -28.49 -3.99 -3.63
CA ILE A 251 -27.58 -4.02 -4.78
C ILE A 251 -28.24 -4.73 -5.96
N THR A 252 -27.87 -4.29 -7.15
CA THR A 252 -28.28 -4.92 -8.42
C THR A 252 -27.09 -4.94 -9.37
N LYS A 253 -27.21 -5.64 -10.48
CA LYS A 253 -26.19 -5.68 -11.53
C LYS A 253 -25.77 -4.28 -12.03
N ASN A 254 -26.67 -3.30 -11.96
CA ASN A 254 -26.50 -1.97 -12.53
C ASN A 254 -26.45 -0.85 -11.48
N CYS A 255 -26.41 -1.15 -10.17
CA CYS A 255 -26.43 -0.12 -9.13
C CYS A 255 -25.14 0.70 -9.06
N PHE A 256 -24.02 0.13 -9.54
CA PHE A 256 -22.74 0.82 -9.59
C PHE A 256 -22.33 1.12 -11.03
N GLU A 257 -21.58 2.19 -11.21
CA GLU A 257 -20.88 2.51 -12.47
C GLU A 257 -19.42 2.90 -12.19
N LEU A 258 -18.53 2.50 -13.10
CA LEU A 258 -17.12 2.87 -13.01
C LEU A 258 -17.00 4.38 -13.22
N GLY A 259 -16.39 5.05 -12.25
CA GLY A 259 -16.08 6.48 -12.30
C GLY A 259 -14.58 6.72 -12.53
N ASN A 260 -14.27 8.00 -12.66
CA ASN A 260 -12.92 8.52 -12.80
C ASN A 260 -12.80 9.87 -12.08
N GLU A 261 -11.69 10.57 -12.27
CA GLU A 261 -11.44 11.87 -11.66
C GLU A 261 -12.51 12.93 -12.02
N GLN A 262 -13.04 12.93 -13.24
CA GLN A 262 -14.14 13.82 -13.62
C GLN A 262 -15.42 13.53 -12.82
N THR A 263 -15.63 12.28 -12.44
CA THR A 263 -16.76 11.87 -11.59
C THR A 263 -16.75 12.55 -10.23
N ILE A 264 -15.55 12.76 -9.64
CA ILE A 264 -15.39 13.51 -8.39
C ILE A 264 -15.86 14.96 -8.56
N THR A 265 -15.48 15.59 -9.67
CA THR A 265 -15.89 16.97 -10.01
C THR A 265 -17.43 17.04 -10.18
N ASN A 266 -18.03 16.08 -10.88
CA ASN A 266 -19.46 16.02 -11.10
C ASN A 266 -20.20 15.81 -9.77
N PHE A 267 -19.69 14.96 -8.88
CA PHE A 267 -20.26 14.75 -7.55
C PHE A 267 -20.23 16.03 -6.69
N ASN A 268 -19.15 16.83 -6.74
CA ASN A 268 -19.08 18.14 -6.07
C ASN A 268 -20.17 19.08 -6.56
N ASN A 269 -20.52 19.03 -7.84
CA ASN A 269 -21.54 19.87 -8.49
C ASN A 269 -22.97 19.35 -8.33
N SER A 270 -23.17 18.33 -7.51
CA SER A 270 -24.48 17.72 -7.23
C SER A 270 -25.10 16.95 -8.40
N ASP A 271 -24.28 16.27 -9.20
CA ASP A 271 -24.79 15.42 -10.30
C ASP A 271 -25.10 13.98 -9.87
N SER A 272 -24.54 13.55 -8.72
CA SER A 272 -24.81 12.22 -8.14
C SER A 272 -25.14 12.31 -6.65
N PRO A 273 -26.12 11.54 -6.15
CA PRO A 273 -26.49 11.53 -4.71
C PRO A 273 -25.50 10.76 -3.84
N LEU A 274 -24.84 9.73 -4.36
CA LEU A 274 -23.84 8.91 -3.67
C LEU A 274 -22.57 8.81 -4.49
N LEU A 275 -21.46 8.53 -3.79
CA LEU A 275 -20.15 8.22 -4.38
C LEU A 275 -19.42 7.24 -3.46
N VAL A 276 -18.73 6.27 -4.05
CA VAL A 276 -17.72 5.47 -3.37
C VAL A 276 -16.36 5.85 -3.98
N CYS A 277 -15.42 6.32 -3.17
CA CYS A 277 -14.07 6.62 -3.70
C CYS A 277 -12.97 6.43 -2.66
N ILE A 278 -11.73 6.36 -3.13
CA ILE A 278 -10.54 6.30 -2.28
C ILE A 278 -10.16 7.67 -1.74
N SER A 279 -9.54 7.69 -0.56
CA SER A 279 -9.09 8.91 0.11
C SER A 279 -7.97 9.67 -0.63
N TYR A 280 -7.41 9.10 -1.68
CA TYR A 280 -6.50 9.79 -2.60
C TYR A 280 -7.11 11.11 -3.12
N PHE A 281 -8.43 11.14 -3.32
CA PHE A 281 -9.15 12.31 -3.82
C PHE A 281 -9.62 13.28 -2.73
N ASN A 282 -9.13 13.18 -1.49
CA ASN A 282 -9.62 13.99 -0.37
C ASN A 282 -9.62 15.50 -0.66
N SER A 283 -8.60 16.02 -1.32
CA SER A 283 -8.48 17.44 -1.66
C SER A 283 -9.46 17.91 -2.74
N LYS A 284 -9.91 16.98 -3.58
CA LYS A 284 -10.89 17.25 -4.65
C LYS A 284 -12.32 17.20 -4.16
N LEU A 285 -12.57 16.67 -2.96
CA LEU A 285 -13.88 16.58 -2.31
C LEU A 285 -14.14 17.86 -1.49
N ASN A 286 -14.45 18.96 -2.14
CA ASN A 286 -14.51 20.30 -1.55
C ASN A 286 -15.90 20.95 -1.56
N GLY A 287 -16.94 20.22 -1.99
CA GLY A 287 -18.33 20.71 -2.01
C GLY A 287 -18.92 20.86 -0.62
N SER A 288 -19.55 22.01 -0.31
CA SER A 288 -20.20 22.26 1.00
C SER A 288 -21.33 21.29 1.33
N ASN A 289 -21.88 20.62 0.32
CA ASN A 289 -22.98 19.66 0.44
C ASN A 289 -22.50 18.21 0.56
N ILE A 290 -21.18 17.96 0.55
CA ILE A 290 -20.65 16.61 0.67
C ILE A 290 -20.66 16.16 2.13
N GLY A 291 -21.16 14.97 2.36
CA GLY A 291 -21.05 14.24 3.62
C GLY A 291 -20.32 12.92 3.42
N LEU A 292 -19.77 12.41 4.52
CA LEU A 292 -19.02 11.16 4.61
C LEU A 292 -19.55 10.36 5.79
N ILE A 293 -19.60 9.05 5.67
CA ILE A 293 -19.96 8.16 6.78
C ILE A 293 -18.79 8.11 7.78
N GLU A 294 -18.99 8.65 8.98
CA GLU A 294 -17.94 8.75 10.01
C GLU A 294 -17.78 7.45 10.82
N ASP A 295 -18.82 6.64 10.89
CA ASP A 295 -18.82 5.43 11.71
C ASP A 295 -19.37 4.24 10.91
N TYR A 296 -18.49 3.34 10.55
CA TYR A 296 -18.81 2.13 9.80
C TYR A 296 -19.34 1.02 10.71
N ALA A 297 -18.84 0.93 11.93
CA ALA A 297 -19.12 -0.17 12.85
C ALA A 297 -20.38 0.03 13.69
N ASN A 298 -20.74 1.29 13.97
CA ASN A 298 -21.81 1.61 14.92
C ASN A 298 -23.18 1.21 14.35
N LYS A 299 -23.86 0.30 15.05
CA LYS A 299 -25.18 -0.25 14.67
C LYS A 299 -25.19 -0.95 13.31
N SER A 300 -24.02 -1.26 12.73
CA SER A 300 -23.96 -2.00 11.48
C SER A 300 -24.09 -3.50 11.74
N ASN A 301 -25.00 -4.14 11.02
CA ASN A 301 -25.07 -5.60 10.96
C ASN A 301 -24.06 -6.18 9.94
N TYR A 302 -23.56 -5.35 9.03
CA TYR A 302 -22.78 -5.80 7.87
C TYR A 302 -21.29 -5.46 7.99
N PHE A 303 -20.93 -4.33 8.59
CA PHE A 303 -19.55 -3.77 8.51
C PHE A 303 -18.95 -3.58 9.89
N SER A 304 -17.63 -3.74 9.99
CA SER A 304 -16.88 -3.49 11.23
C SER A 304 -15.90 -2.31 11.12
N ASN A 305 -15.22 -2.18 9.99
CA ASN A 305 -14.15 -1.21 9.79
C ASN A 305 -14.21 -0.56 8.40
N VAL A 306 -13.57 0.60 8.27
CA VAL A 306 -13.30 1.20 6.97
C VAL A 306 -12.26 0.35 6.25
N PRO A 307 -12.50 -0.09 5.01
CA PRO A 307 -11.50 -0.80 4.23
C PRO A 307 -10.36 0.14 3.81
N ILE A 308 -9.13 -0.36 3.95
CA ILE A 308 -7.92 0.36 3.57
C ILE A 308 -7.21 -0.42 2.46
N ILE A 309 -6.77 0.27 1.43
CA ILE A 309 -5.92 -0.25 0.36
C ILE A 309 -4.48 0.19 0.62
N ILE A 310 -3.52 -0.72 0.50
CA ILE A 310 -2.09 -0.43 0.43
C ILE A 310 -1.49 -1.30 -0.66
N ASN A 311 -1.33 -0.73 -1.86
CA ASN A 311 -0.70 -1.37 -3.02
C ASN A 311 0.75 -0.89 -3.23
N SER A 312 1.36 -0.38 -2.16
CA SER A 312 2.70 0.19 -2.13
C SER A 312 3.50 -0.38 -0.96
N LEU A 313 3.66 -1.72 -0.91
CA LEU A 313 4.46 -2.40 0.11
C LEU A 313 5.93 -2.37 -0.30
N LEU A 314 6.76 -1.71 0.50
CA LEU A 314 8.20 -1.70 0.35
C LEU A 314 8.77 -2.97 0.98
N SER A 315 9.48 -3.76 0.20
CA SER A 315 10.15 -5.01 0.59
C SER A 315 11.61 -5.00 0.17
N VAL A 316 12.43 -5.85 0.79
CA VAL A 316 13.85 -6.01 0.47
C VAL A 316 14.13 -7.49 0.23
N PRO A 317 14.73 -7.87 -0.92
CA PRO A 317 15.13 -9.26 -1.17
C PRO A 317 16.24 -9.71 -0.22
N VAL A 318 16.27 -11.02 0.11
CA VAL A 318 17.34 -11.61 0.96
C VAL A 318 18.74 -11.51 0.33
N ASN A 319 18.82 -11.40 -1.00
CA ASN A 319 20.06 -11.33 -1.77
C ASN A 319 20.36 -9.92 -2.28
N ALA A 320 19.73 -8.88 -1.72
CA ALA A 320 20.00 -7.48 -2.07
C ALA A 320 21.49 -7.16 -1.93
N LYS A 321 22.15 -6.73 -3.03
CA LYS A 321 23.59 -6.45 -3.04
C LYS A 321 23.92 -5.10 -2.44
N ASN A 322 23.00 -4.14 -2.54
CA ASN A 322 23.17 -2.78 -2.04
C ASN A 322 22.29 -2.54 -0.77
N ALA A 323 22.34 -3.49 0.18
CA ALA A 323 21.51 -3.49 1.39
C ALA A 323 21.61 -2.19 2.23
N ASP A 324 22.82 -1.60 2.33
CA ASP A 324 23.04 -0.33 3.01
C ASP A 324 22.29 0.83 2.32
N ASN A 325 22.28 0.86 0.99
CA ASN A 325 21.57 1.86 0.22
C ASN A 325 20.06 1.65 0.33
N ALA A 326 19.58 0.40 0.33
CA ALA A 326 18.18 0.06 0.59
C ALA A 326 17.75 0.53 1.99
N THR A 327 18.59 0.30 3.01
CA THR A 327 18.35 0.77 4.39
C THR A 327 18.25 2.30 4.46
N ASN A 328 19.14 3.02 3.78
CA ASN A 328 19.12 4.47 3.72
C ASN A 328 17.87 4.99 3.00
N PHE A 329 17.45 4.31 1.94
CA PHE A 329 16.22 4.63 1.22
C PHE A 329 14.97 4.42 2.09
N ILE A 330 14.91 3.32 2.86
CA ILE A 330 13.84 3.06 3.84
C ILE A 330 13.78 4.20 4.86
N LYS A 331 14.91 4.55 5.49
CA LYS A 331 14.99 5.65 6.47
C LYS A 331 14.49 6.98 5.89
N TYR A 332 14.83 7.24 4.63
CA TYR A 332 14.40 8.44 3.94
C TYR A 332 12.88 8.45 3.73
N ILE A 333 12.31 7.40 3.13
CA ILE A 333 10.88 7.31 2.86
C ILE A 333 10.06 7.47 4.15
N TYR A 334 10.47 6.82 5.23
CA TYR A 334 9.74 6.85 6.50
C TYR A 334 10.17 8.00 7.43
N SER A 335 10.88 9.02 6.93
CA SER A 335 11.14 10.24 7.70
C SER A 335 9.91 11.14 7.74
N ASP A 336 9.71 11.87 8.85
CA ASP A 336 8.56 12.78 9.02
C ASP A 336 8.56 13.89 7.95
N GLU A 337 9.73 14.33 7.53
CA GLU A 337 9.89 15.36 6.50
C GLU A 337 9.39 14.89 5.12
N VAL A 338 9.74 13.67 4.73
CA VAL A 338 9.28 13.07 3.46
C VAL A 338 7.78 12.84 3.50
N GLN A 339 7.27 12.32 4.60
CA GLN A 339 5.85 12.09 4.79
C GLN A 339 5.04 13.40 4.81
N ALA A 340 5.60 14.47 5.37
CA ALA A 340 4.99 15.81 5.28
C ALA A 340 4.94 16.33 3.82
N ARG A 341 5.92 15.97 2.97
CA ARG A 341 5.88 16.31 1.54
C ARG A 341 4.78 15.56 0.77
N ILE A 342 4.45 14.33 1.16
CA ILE A 342 3.28 13.61 0.62
C ILE A 342 2.00 14.40 0.94
N VAL A 343 1.86 14.87 2.18
CA VAL A 343 0.70 15.68 2.58
C VAL A 343 0.64 17.02 1.85
N GLN A 344 1.79 17.65 1.52
CA GLN A 344 1.84 18.85 0.69
C GLN A 344 1.35 18.58 -0.76
N LYS A 345 1.34 17.33 -1.21
CA LYS A 345 0.70 16.88 -2.46
C LYS A 345 -0.79 16.56 -2.27
N GLU A 346 -1.34 16.95 -1.13
CA GLU A 346 -2.76 16.74 -0.80
C GLU A 346 -3.15 15.26 -0.64
N ILE A 347 -2.18 14.38 -0.40
CA ILE A 347 -2.37 12.93 -0.19
C ILE A 347 -2.28 12.65 1.31
N ILE A 348 -3.20 11.85 1.84
CA ILE A 348 -3.14 11.38 3.24
C ILE A 348 -1.96 10.42 3.39
N SER A 349 -1.03 10.77 4.27
CA SER A 349 0.13 9.95 4.58
C SER A 349 -0.20 8.81 5.54
N GLY A 350 0.61 7.75 5.53
CA GLY A 350 0.61 6.73 6.59
C GLY A 350 1.12 7.23 7.94
N ASN A 351 1.82 8.36 7.99
CA ASN A 351 2.41 8.94 9.20
C ASN A 351 1.39 9.82 9.94
N LYS A 352 1.15 9.51 11.23
CA LYS A 352 0.17 10.19 12.08
C LYS A 352 0.42 11.70 12.19
N ILE A 353 1.69 12.10 12.35
CA ILE A 353 2.08 13.51 12.60
C ILE A 353 1.96 14.34 11.32
N ALA A 354 2.33 13.77 10.18
CA ALA A 354 2.28 14.46 8.89
C ALA A 354 0.87 14.97 8.56
N ASN A 355 -0.17 14.23 8.96
CA ASN A 355 -1.56 14.53 8.67
C ASN A 355 -2.20 15.61 9.55
N ASN A 356 -1.50 16.18 10.53
CA ASN A 356 -2.06 17.16 11.46
C ASN A 356 -2.59 18.44 10.80
N LYS A 357 -2.19 18.72 9.56
CA LYS A 357 -2.63 19.90 8.79
C LYS A 357 -3.83 19.61 7.88
N ILE A 358 -4.25 18.35 7.76
CA ILE A 358 -5.41 17.98 6.94
C ILE A 358 -6.68 18.47 7.61
N SER A 359 -7.55 19.10 6.84
CA SER A 359 -8.79 19.72 7.29
C SER A 359 -10.01 19.24 6.49
N GLY A 360 -11.19 19.74 6.83
CA GLY A 360 -12.43 19.41 6.12
C GLY A 360 -12.75 17.92 6.19
N ILE A 361 -13.22 17.37 5.08
CA ILE A 361 -13.60 15.96 4.95
C ILE A 361 -12.39 15.03 5.11
N GLY A 362 -11.21 15.47 4.69
CA GLY A 362 -9.97 14.72 4.85
C GLY A 362 -9.62 14.43 6.31
N LYS A 363 -10.04 15.30 7.25
CA LYS A 363 -9.85 15.05 8.69
C LYS A 363 -10.63 13.82 9.17
N ILE A 364 -11.81 13.57 8.63
CA ILE A 364 -12.61 12.38 8.95
C ILE A 364 -11.91 11.13 8.39
N MET A 365 -11.41 11.21 7.15
CA MET A 365 -10.63 10.12 6.54
C MET A 365 -9.37 9.78 7.36
N VAL A 366 -8.67 10.79 7.89
CA VAL A 366 -7.55 10.60 8.83
C VAL A 366 -8.01 9.86 10.09
N GLN A 367 -9.20 10.16 10.63
CA GLN A 367 -9.74 9.42 11.78
C GLN A 367 -10.06 7.96 11.44
N HIS A 368 -10.49 7.68 10.21
CA HIS A 368 -10.66 6.30 9.73
C HIS A 368 -9.33 5.54 9.74
N MET A 369 -8.22 6.19 9.33
CA MET A 369 -6.88 5.59 9.42
C MET A 369 -6.46 5.28 10.86
N TYR A 370 -6.81 6.13 11.83
CA TYR A 370 -6.54 5.87 13.25
C TYR A 370 -7.31 4.67 13.80
N LYS A 371 -8.51 4.40 13.28
CA LYS A 371 -9.36 3.26 13.69
C LYS A 371 -9.03 1.98 12.91
N ALA A 372 -8.27 2.08 11.83
CA ALA A 372 -7.93 0.97 10.98
C ALA A 372 -7.04 -0.05 11.71
N ASN A 373 -7.30 -1.32 11.50
CA ASN A 373 -6.58 -2.46 12.04
C ASN A 373 -6.51 -3.60 11.02
N ASP A 374 -6.04 -4.76 11.40
CA ASP A 374 -5.89 -5.93 10.52
C ASP A 374 -7.19 -6.27 9.75
N ASN A 375 -8.36 -6.10 10.39
CA ASN A 375 -9.67 -6.34 9.73
C ASN A 375 -10.07 -5.22 8.76
N SER A 376 -9.30 -4.15 8.65
CA SER A 376 -9.46 -3.12 7.62
C SER A 376 -8.76 -3.47 6.30
N MET A 377 -7.96 -4.53 6.27
CA MET A 377 -7.36 -5.00 5.03
C MET A 377 -8.42 -5.54 4.07
N ILE A 378 -8.21 -5.29 2.79
CA ILE A 378 -9.08 -5.84 1.73
C ILE A 378 -8.97 -7.36 1.73
N LEU A 379 -10.07 -8.06 1.97
CA LEU A 379 -10.09 -9.52 2.04
C LEU A 379 -9.51 -10.18 0.78
N LEU A 380 -9.89 -9.66 -0.39
CA LEU A 380 -9.44 -10.20 -1.68
C LEU A 380 -7.92 -10.11 -1.89
N TYR A 381 -7.24 -9.17 -1.22
CA TYR A 381 -5.76 -9.06 -1.30
C TYR A 381 -5.04 -10.13 -0.48
N ASN A 382 -5.76 -10.90 0.29
CA ASN A 382 -5.24 -12.00 1.11
C ASN A 382 -5.56 -13.38 0.52
N LEU A 383 -6.10 -13.42 -0.71
CA LEU A 383 -6.42 -14.66 -1.43
C LEU A 383 -5.51 -14.79 -2.65
N PRO A 384 -5.06 -16.00 -3.01
CA PRO A 384 -4.37 -16.22 -4.28
C PRO A 384 -5.16 -15.67 -5.47
N ASP A 385 -4.48 -15.15 -6.49
CA ASP A 385 -5.12 -14.52 -7.66
C ASP A 385 -6.17 -15.41 -8.33
N ILE A 386 -5.91 -16.72 -8.41
CA ILE A 386 -6.87 -17.66 -9.01
C ILE A 386 -8.16 -17.71 -8.19
N ILE A 387 -8.08 -17.73 -6.86
CA ILE A 387 -9.24 -17.71 -5.97
C ILE A 387 -9.94 -16.35 -6.04
N LYS A 388 -9.19 -15.23 -5.95
CA LYS A 388 -9.70 -13.86 -6.11
C LYS A 388 -10.54 -13.72 -7.39
N ASN A 389 -9.99 -14.16 -8.52
CA ASN A 389 -10.67 -14.08 -9.82
C ASN A 389 -11.96 -14.92 -9.85
N ASN A 390 -11.97 -16.10 -9.24
CA ASN A 390 -13.15 -16.94 -9.17
C ASN A 390 -14.20 -16.38 -8.19
N VAL A 391 -13.80 -15.70 -7.10
CA VAL A 391 -14.71 -14.92 -6.23
C VAL A 391 -15.41 -13.85 -7.06
N LEU A 392 -14.69 -13.03 -7.81
CA LEU A 392 -15.28 -11.96 -8.63
C LEU A 392 -16.26 -12.50 -9.67
N LYS A 393 -15.99 -13.68 -10.28
CA LYS A 393 -16.92 -14.35 -11.18
C LYS A 393 -18.18 -14.82 -10.45
N ALA A 394 -18.04 -15.38 -9.24
CA ALA A 394 -19.16 -15.84 -8.43
C ALA A 394 -20.08 -14.68 -8.02
N LEU A 395 -19.52 -13.52 -7.62
CA LEU A 395 -20.31 -12.32 -7.30
C LEU A 395 -21.14 -11.84 -8.49
N LYS A 396 -20.56 -11.82 -9.70
CA LYS A 396 -21.30 -11.51 -10.94
C LYS A 396 -22.41 -12.51 -11.19
N SER A 397 -22.13 -13.81 -11.01
CA SER A 397 -23.14 -14.87 -11.13
C SER A 397 -24.31 -14.69 -10.16
N ILE A 398 -24.02 -14.34 -8.89
CA ILE A 398 -25.06 -14.07 -7.90
C ILE A 398 -25.95 -12.91 -8.33
N LEU A 399 -25.39 -11.82 -8.86
CA LEU A 399 -26.16 -10.69 -9.35
C LEU A 399 -27.06 -11.10 -10.54
N ASP A 400 -26.61 -12.03 -11.38
CA ASP A 400 -27.40 -12.58 -12.48
C ASP A 400 -28.41 -13.67 -12.04
N GLY A 401 -28.45 -14.03 -10.76
CA GLY A 401 -29.40 -15.01 -10.19
C GLY A 401 -28.83 -16.40 -9.97
N GLY A 402 -27.53 -16.59 -10.17
CA GLY A 402 -26.86 -17.90 -10.08
C GLY A 402 -26.40 -18.31 -8.67
N TYR A 403 -26.95 -17.70 -7.59
CA TYR A 403 -26.63 -18.12 -6.23
C TYR A 403 -27.06 -19.55 -5.94
N ASN A 404 -26.14 -20.38 -5.41
CA ASN A 404 -26.37 -21.81 -5.15
C ASN A 404 -26.08 -22.27 -3.71
N SER A 405 -25.65 -21.36 -2.82
CA SER A 405 -25.23 -21.63 -1.42
C SER A 405 -23.99 -22.53 -1.25
N LYS A 406 -23.18 -22.66 -2.30
CA LYS A 406 -21.93 -23.45 -2.31
C LYS A 406 -20.82 -22.72 -3.05
N GLU A 407 -20.93 -21.42 -3.20
CA GLU A 407 -20.02 -20.59 -3.98
C GLU A 407 -18.56 -20.82 -3.56
N TRP A 408 -18.29 -20.87 -2.24
CA TRP A 408 -16.93 -21.05 -1.75
C TRP A 408 -16.37 -22.43 -2.08
N GLU A 409 -17.17 -23.49 -1.91
CA GLU A 409 -16.77 -24.86 -2.28
C GLU A 409 -16.45 -24.95 -3.79
N ASP A 410 -17.32 -24.38 -4.62
CA ASP A 410 -17.16 -24.39 -6.08
C ASP A 410 -15.92 -23.59 -6.52
N ILE A 411 -15.68 -22.43 -5.89
CA ILE A 411 -14.50 -21.60 -6.14
C ILE A 411 -13.22 -22.38 -5.84
N ILE A 412 -13.11 -22.99 -4.67
CA ILE A 412 -11.91 -23.73 -4.29
C ILE A 412 -11.69 -24.92 -5.22
N LYS A 413 -12.73 -25.68 -5.52
CA LYS A 413 -12.67 -26.78 -6.48
C LYS A 413 -12.20 -26.34 -7.85
N GLU A 414 -12.64 -25.18 -8.34
CA GLU A 414 -12.26 -24.62 -9.64
C GLU A 414 -10.82 -24.10 -9.63
N SER A 415 -10.38 -23.53 -8.53
CA SER A 415 -9.06 -22.90 -8.41
C SER A 415 -7.90 -23.91 -8.34
N TYR A 416 -8.19 -25.16 -8.02
CA TYR A 416 -7.19 -26.22 -7.86
C TYR A 416 -7.35 -27.40 -8.85
N LYS A 417 -8.15 -27.24 -9.91
CA LYS A 417 -8.20 -28.16 -11.05
C LYS A 417 -6.94 -28.03 -11.91
#